data_d2c18cc7d59c761635a358a4ee789366
#
_entry.id   d2c18cc7d59c761635a358a4ee789366
#
_cell.length_a   1.000
_cell.length_b   1.000
_cell.length_c   1.000
_cell.angle_alpha   90.00
_cell.angle_beta   90.00
_cell.angle_gamma   90.00
#
_symmetry.space_group_name_H-M   'P 1'
#
loop_
_entity.id
_entity.type
_entity.pdbx_description
1 polymer ?
#
loop_
_entity_poly.entity_id
_entity_poly.type
_entity_poly.pdbx_seq_one_letter_code
_entity_poly.pdbx_strand_id
1 'polypeptide(L)'
;MSPIHSGRFTAQIDGPFAVFIIGVRINRFWAIHKWVPVARAMGPMIEELLANPDLGLLHAQTYLYWRGVALVQYWRSFEALEAFSKNPKATHLEAWKRFNRTVGSNGSVGIWHETYLVGAGQYESVYGNMPKFGLAMAGEHQPAVGSKETASRRLGRSGEPSVPSYENPK
;
A
#
# COMPACT_ATOMS: atom_id res chain seq x y z
N MET A 1 -2.61 -20.01 -4.72
CA MET A 1 -3.58 -18.88 -4.75
C MET A 1 -4.00 -18.58 -3.32
N SER A 2 -4.09 -17.31 -2.94
CA SER A 2 -4.62 -16.93 -1.64
C SER A 2 -6.11 -17.33 -1.55
N PRO A 3 -6.59 -17.85 -0.39
CA PRO A 3 -7.98 -18.26 -0.23
C PRO A 3 -8.91 -17.05 -0.37
N ILE A 4 -10.03 -17.24 -1.06
CA ILE A 4 -11.11 -16.26 -1.15
C ILE A 4 -11.96 -16.37 0.12
N HIS A 5 -12.17 -15.25 0.79
CA HIS A 5 -13.08 -15.13 1.92
C HIS A 5 -14.45 -14.71 1.40
N SER A 6 -15.39 -15.66 1.35
CA SER A 6 -16.76 -15.38 0.94
C SER A 6 -17.46 -14.50 1.96
N GLY A 7 -18.24 -13.52 1.50
CA GLY A 7 -18.94 -12.57 2.34
C GLY A 7 -18.23 -11.22 2.40
N ARG A 8 -18.54 -10.43 3.44
CA ARG A 8 -18.02 -9.07 3.65
C ARG A 8 -17.07 -9.03 4.82
N PHE A 9 -15.91 -8.41 4.60
CA PHE A 9 -14.85 -8.25 5.58
C PHE A 9 -14.36 -6.81 5.61
N THR A 10 -13.68 -6.44 6.69
CA THR A 10 -13.00 -5.17 6.88
C THR A 10 -11.62 -5.40 7.47
N ALA A 11 -10.75 -4.41 7.35
CA ALA A 11 -9.46 -4.40 8.02
C ALA A 11 -9.53 -3.59 9.31
N GLN A 12 -8.75 -3.99 10.32
CA GLN A 12 -8.53 -3.22 11.53
C GLN A 12 -7.03 -3.15 11.83
N ILE A 13 -6.56 -1.94 12.12
CA ILE A 13 -5.22 -1.66 12.62
C ILE A 13 -5.37 -0.89 13.93
N ASP A 14 -4.66 -1.31 14.96
CA ASP A 14 -4.63 -0.63 16.24
C ASP A 14 -3.69 0.59 16.17
N GLY A 15 -4.20 1.73 16.65
CA GLY A 15 -3.46 2.97 16.65
C GLY A 15 -3.36 3.67 15.28
N PRO A 16 -2.54 4.72 15.21
CA PRO A 16 -2.27 5.44 13.96
C PRO A 16 -1.27 4.67 13.08
N PHE A 17 -1.31 4.95 11.79
CA PHE A 17 -0.36 4.38 10.83
C PHE A 17 -0.10 5.35 9.67
N ALA A 18 0.86 5.04 8.82
CA ALA A 18 1.11 5.81 7.60
C ALA A 18 0.87 4.96 6.35
N VAL A 19 0.25 5.57 5.35
CA VAL A 19 0.16 5.02 3.99
C VAL A 19 1.13 5.77 3.11
N PHE A 20 2.02 5.04 2.46
CA PHE A 20 2.97 5.59 1.49
C PHE A 20 2.71 4.97 0.13
N ILE A 21 2.42 5.79 -0.83
CA ILE A 21 2.23 5.37 -2.22
C ILE A 21 3.40 5.90 -3.03
N ILE A 22 4.09 5.01 -3.72
CA ILE A 22 5.18 5.39 -4.62
C ILE A 22 4.98 4.72 -5.96
N GLY A 23 5.20 5.46 -7.04
CA GLY A 23 5.00 4.94 -8.37
C GLY A 23 6.00 5.44 -9.40
N VAL A 24 6.12 4.65 -10.46
CA VAL A 24 6.94 4.94 -11.64
C VAL A 24 6.02 5.07 -12.85
N ARG A 25 6.13 6.16 -13.60
CA ARG A 25 5.41 6.39 -14.85
C ARG A 25 6.36 6.39 -16.03
N ILE A 26 6.06 5.56 -17.03
CA ILE A 26 6.82 5.50 -18.27
C ILE A 26 6.29 6.59 -19.21
N ASN A 27 7.04 7.67 -19.37
CA ASN A 27 6.66 8.77 -20.25
C ASN A 27 7.02 8.48 -21.71
N ARG A 28 8.13 7.74 -21.96
CA ARG A 28 8.59 7.35 -23.30
C ARG A 28 8.81 5.84 -23.36
N PHE A 29 7.87 5.10 -23.93
CA PHE A 29 7.94 3.63 -24.00
C PHE A 29 9.19 3.09 -24.73
N TRP A 30 9.62 3.77 -25.77
CA TRP A 30 10.81 3.37 -26.56
C TRP A 30 12.13 3.54 -25.78
N ALA A 31 12.14 4.30 -24.68
CA ALA A 31 13.33 4.45 -23.84
C ALA A 31 13.48 3.29 -22.86
N ILE A 32 13.43 2.04 -23.36
CA ILE A 32 13.42 0.79 -22.57
C ILE A 32 14.63 0.74 -21.62
N HIS A 33 15.81 1.11 -22.13
CA HIS A 33 17.06 1.13 -21.36
C HIS A 33 17.03 2.08 -20.15
N LYS A 34 16.06 3.03 -20.10
CA LYS A 34 15.89 3.98 -18.99
C LYS A 34 14.86 3.51 -17.96
N TRP A 35 13.70 3.01 -18.40
CA TRP A 35 12.63 2.67 -17.47
C TRP A 35 12.72 1.25 -16.89
N VAL A 36 13.26 0.26 -17.62
CA VAL A 36 13.40 -1.11 -17.10
C VAL A 36 14.27 -1.18 -15.85
N PRO A 37 15.45 -0.52 -15.78
CA PRO A 37 16.26 -0.53 -14.55
C PRO A 37 15.54 0.12 -13.35
N VAL A 38 14.75 1.17 -13.60
CA VAL A 38 13.97 1.84 -12.54
C VAL A 38 12.87 0.92 -12.01
N ALA A 39 12.09 0.31 -12.89
CA ALA A 39 11.04 -0.62 -12.52
C ALA A 39 11.58 -1.83 -11.73
N ARG A 40 12.72 -2.39 -12.16
CA ARG A 40 13.36 -3.52 -11.49
C ARG A 40 13.96 -3.19 -10.12
N ALA A 41 14.29 -1.94 -9.86
CA ALA A 41 14.87 -1.53 -8.58
C ALA A 41 13.88 -1.61 -7.41
N MET A 42 12.57 -1.66 -7.67
CA MET A 42 11.55 -1.70 -6.63
C MET A 42 11.47 -3.05 -5.90
N GLY A 43 11.72 -4.17 -6.61
CA GLY A 43 11.66 -5.51 -6.03
C GLY A 43 12.59 -5.70 -4.83
N PRO A 44 13.92 -5.52 -4.98
CA PRO A 44 14.87 -5.69 -3.89
C PRO A 44 14.59 -4.82 -2.66
N MET A 45 14.05 -3.62 -2.84
CA MET A 45 13.67 -2.75 -1.71
C MET A 45 12.52 -3.35 -0.91
N ILE A 46 11.53 -3.94 -1.56
CA ILE A 46 10.40 -4.57 -0.88
C ILE A 46 10.85 -5.87 -0.21
N GLU A 47 11.72 -6.65 -0.85
CA GLU A 47 12.30 -7.86 -0.26
C GLU A 47 13.09 -7.52 1.02
N GLU A 48 13.92 -6.46 1.01
CA GLU A 48 14.63 -5.97 2.20
C GLU A 48 13.67 -5.62 3.33
N LEU A 49 12.59 -4.89 3.02
CA LEU A 49 11.59 -4.46 4.00
C LEU A 49 10.80 -5.65 4.58
N LEU A 50 10.41 -6.61 3.74
CA LEU A 50 9.69 -7.80 4.18
C LEU A 50 10.57 -8.74 5.01
N ALA A 51 11.86 -8.77 4.74
CA ALA A 51 12.84 -9.55 5.50
C ALA A 51 13.15 -8.93 6.88
N ASN A 52 12.85 -7.64 7.08
CA ASN A 52 13.17 -6.89 8.29
C ASN A 52 11.92 -6.19 8.87
N PRO A 53 10.99 -6.91 9.53
CA PRO A 53 9.74 -6.34 10.06
C PRO A 53 9.95 -5.20 11.07
N ASP A 54 11.09 -5.17 11.74
CA ASP A 54 11.47 -4.13 12.70
C ASP A 54 11.61 -2.75 12.06
N LEU A 55 11.85 -2.68 10.75
CA LEU A 55 11.87 -1.43 9.99
C LEU A 55 10.50 -0.75 9.93
N GLY A 56 9.42 -1.46 10.29
CA GLY A 56 8.10 -0.89 10.49
C GLY A 56 7.18 -0.94 9.28
N LEU A 57 7.57 -1.59 8.18
CA LEU A 57 6.62 -1.91 7.10
C LEU A 57 5.65 -2.99 7.58
N LEU A 58 4.34 -2.71 7.51
CA LEU A 58 3.29 -3.67 7.84
C LEU A 58 2.92 -4.53 6.62
N HIS A 59 2.79 -3.89 5.46
CA HIS A 59 2.49 -4.57 4.19
C HIS A 59 2.78 -3.65 3.00
N ALA A 60 3.05 -4.27 1.84
CA ALA A 60 3.15 -3.57 0.56
C ALA A 60 2.38 -4.32 -0.53
N GLN A 61 1.61 -3.60 -1.31
CA GLN A 61 0.83 -4.12 -2.43
C GLN A 61 1.25 -3.45 -3.73
N THR A 62 1.60 -4.24 -4.73
CA THR A 62 1.94 -3.75 -6.07
C THR A 62 0.70 -3.61 -6.93
N TYR A 63 0.59 -2.49 -7.64
CA TYR A 63 -0.45 -2.21 -8.62
C TYR A 63 0.18 -1.89 -9.97
N LEU A 64 -0.37 -2.49 -11.01
CA LEU A 64 -0.09 -2.08 -12.38
C LEU A 64 -1.15 -1.07 -12.82
N TYR A 65 -0.72 0.03 -13.37
CA TYR A 65 -1.63 1.03 -13.93
C TYR A 65 -1.14 1.47 -15.31
N TRP A 66 -1.99 2.19 -16.03
CA TRP A 66 -1.62 2.66 -17.36
C TRP A 66 -0.30 3.43 -17.33
N ARG A 67 0.68 2.90 -18.03
CA ARG A 67 2.04 3.42 -18.18
C ARG A 67 2.92 3.31 -16.93
N GLY A 68 2.60 2.45 -15.98
CA GLY A 68 3.46 2.35 -14.81
C GLY A 68 3.11 1.27 -13.81
N VAL A 69 3.84 1.35 -12.71
CA VAL A 69 3.66 0.49 -11.53
C VAL A 69 3.67 1.37 -10.29
N ALA A 70 2.81 1.06 -9.34
CA ALA A 70 2.79 1.70 -8.03
C ALA A 70 2.83 0.66 -6.92
N LEU A 71 3.41 1.05 -5.79
CA LEU A 71 3.38 0.33 -4.53
C LEU A 71 2.57 1.14 -3.53
N VAL A 72 1.56 0.52 -2.94
CA VAL A 72 0.88 1.05 -1.75
C VAL A 72 1.46 0.33 -0.56
N GLN A 73 2.05 1.07 0.34
CA GLN A 73 2.75 0.57 1.53
C GLN A 73 2.03 1.05 2.78
N TYR A 74 1.89 0.18 3.76
CA TYR A 74 1.33 0.47 5.07
C TYR A 74 2.46 0.40 6.08
N TRP A 75 2.68 1.47 6.83
CA TRP A 75 3.77 1.62 7.78
C TRP A 75 3.24 1.81 9.18
N ARG A 76 3.93 1.26 10.17
CA ARG A 76 3.61 1.41 11.59
C ARG A 76 3.53 2.87 12.02
N SER A 77 4.38 3.74 11.46
CA SER A 77 4.35 5.18 11.67
C SER A 77 5.10 5.92 10.55
N PHE A 78 4.94 7.23 10.49
CA PHE A 78 5.72 8.09 9.60
C PHE A 78 7.19 8.09 9.96
N GLU A 79 7.53 8.06 11.24
CA GLU A 79 8.91 8.04 11.73
C GLU A 79 9.66 6.78 11.27
N ALA A 80 8.97 5.62 11.23
CA ALA A 80 9.54 4.38 10.70
C ALA A 80 9.83 4.50 9.19
N LEU A 81 8.89 5.04 8.41
CA LEU A 81 9.08 5.33 6.99
C LEU A 81 10.24 6.31 6.78
N GLU A 82 10.29 7.40 7.55
CA GLU A 82 11.33 8.41 7.45
C GLU A 82 12.71 7.86 7.83
N ALA A 83 12.80 7.08 8.91
CA ALA A 83 14.02 6.42 9.33
C ALA A 83 14.57 5.48 8.23
N PHE A 84 13.69 4.68 7.62
CA PHE A 84 14.06 3.85 6.47
C PHE A 84 14.53 4.72 5.29
N SER A 85 13.80 5.77 4.94
CA SER A 85 14.13 6.62 3.80
C SER A 85 15.48 7.35 3.95
N LYS A 86 15.91 7.63 5.17
CA LYS A 86 17.17 8.29 5.51
C LYS A 86 18.32 7.30 5.78
N ASN A 87 18.05 6.00 5.82
CA ASN A 87 19.08 5.00 6.13
C ASN A 87 20.13 4.90 5.01
N PRO A 88 21.39 5.27 5.26
CA PRO A 88 22.42 5.29 4.22
C PRO A 88 22.81 3.90 3.72
N LYS A 89 22.47 2.84 4.45
CA LYS A 89 22.75 1.45 4.10
C LYS A 89 21.60 0.79 3.34
N ALA A 90 20.45 1.44 3.22
CA ALA A 90 19.28 0.86 2.58
C ALA A 90 19.42 0.87 1.04
N THR A 91 18.93 -0.20 0.41
CA THR A 91 19.05 -0.44 -1.04
C THR A 91 18.40 0.64 -1.90
N HIS A 92 17.37 1.32 -1.37
CA HIS A 92 16.66 2.36 -2.10
C HIS A 92 17.52 3.60 -2.44
N LEU A 93 18.55 3.93 -1.64
CA LEU A 93 19.41 5.08 -1.92
C LEU A 93 20.29 4.84 -3.16
N GLU A 94 20.78 3.63 -3.36
CA GLU A 94 21.52 3.29 -4.58
C GLU A 94 20.61 3.33 -5.81
N ALA A 95 19.37 2.85 -5.68
CA ALA A 95 18.37 2.96 -6.73
C ALA A 95 18.06 4.42 -7.08
N TRP A 96 17.94 5.29 -6.08
CA TRP A 96 17.72 6.74 -6.24
C TRP A 96 18.90 7.44 -6.90
N LYS A 97 20.13 7.15 -6.48
CA LYS A 97 21.35 7.67 -7.12
C LYS A 97 21.44 7.25 -8.59
N ARG A 98 21.11 5.97 -8.87
CA ARG A 98 21.07 5.44 -10.23
C ARG A 98 20.02 6.13 -11.10
N PHE A 99 18.82 6.33 -10.56
CA PHE A 99 17.76 7.07 -11.23
C PHE A 99 18.23 8.48 -11.61
N ASN A 100 18.75 9.25 -10.65
CA ASN A 100 19.22 10.62 -10.89
C ASN A 100 20.32 10.67 -11.97
N ARG A 101 21.22 9.70 -12.00
CA ARG A 101 22.29 9.63 -13.00
C ARG A 101 21.77 9.23 -14.40
N THR A 102 20.82 8.29 -14.49
CA THR A 102 20.41 7.67 -15.76
C THR A 102 19.23 8.41 -16.40
N VAL A 103 18.31 8.87 -15.60
CA VAL A 103 17.07 9.54 -16.04
C VAL A 103 17.14 11.02 -15.74
N GLY A 104 17.41 11.40 -14.49
CA GLY A 104 17.46 12.79 -14.05
C GLY A 104 16.25 13.57 -14.53
N SER A 105 16.47 14.72 -15.15
CA SER A 105 15.43 15.63 -15.64
C SER A 105 15.03 15.42 -17.10
N ASN A 106 15.46 14.34 -17.76
CA ASN A 106 15.19 14.15 -19.22
C ASN A 106 13.72 13.82 -19.55
N GLY A 107 12.88 13.58 -18.54
CA GLY A 107 11.44 13.38 -18.69
C GLY A 107 11.03 12.03 -19.32
N SER A 108 11.92 11.07 -19.49
CA SER A 108 11.57 9.74 -20.05
C SER A 108 10.85 8.84 -19.05
N VAL A 109 11.12 9.02 -17.77
CA VAL A 109 10.50 8.31 -16.64
C VAL A 109 10.13 9.33 -15.58
N GLY A 110 8.93 9.23 -15.02
CA GLY A 110 8.50 9.98 -13.84
C GLY A 110 8.50 9.09 -12.61
N ILE A 111 8.86 9.64 -11.46
CA ILE A 111 8.64 9.06 -10.15
C ILE A 111 7.77 10.02 -9.36
N TRP A 112 6.84 9.48 -8.60
CA TRP A 112 5.95 10.23 -7.73
C TRP A 112 5.74 9.46 -6.43
N HIS A 113 5.42 10.17 -5.38
CA HIS A 113 4.98 9.56 -4.14
C HIS A 113 3.99 10.46 -3.40
N GLU A 114 3.20 9.83 -2.54
CA GLU A 114 2.26 10.49 -1.64
C GLU A 114 2.34 9.81 -0.28
N THR A 115 2.20 10.57 0.78
CA THR A 115 2.19 10.06 2.16
C THR A 115 0.94 10.56 2.86
N TYR A 116 0.19 9.65 3.46
CA TYR A 116 -1.00 9.94 4.24
C TYR A 116 -0.78 9.47 5.67
N LEU A 117 -0.98 10.38 6.62
CA LEU A 117 -0.96 10.06 8.05
C LEU A 117 -2.39 9.75 8.46
N VAL A 118 -2.63 8.54 8.92
CA VAL A 118 -3.95 8.04 9.27
C VAL A 118 -4.03 7.92 10.79
N GLY A 119 -4.90 8.72 11.39
CA GLY A 119 -5.19 8.65 12.82
C GLY A 119 -5.93 7.36 13.20
N ALA A 120 -5.85 6.97 14.46
CA ALA A 120 -6.57 5.82 14.99
C ALA A 120 -8.08 5.93 14.69
N GLY A 121 -8.65 4.91 14.03
CA GLY A 121 -10.06 4.90 13.64
C GLY A 121 -10.46 5.88 12.53
N GLN A 122 -9.52 6.58 11.89
CA GLN A 122 -9.81 7.52 10.80
C GLN A 122 -9.69 6.89 9.41
N TYR A 123 -10.04 5.65 9.29
CA TYR A 123 -10.08 4.91 8.04
C TYR A 123 -11.23 3.91 8.05
N GLU A 124 -11.66 3.50 6.90
CA GLU A 124 -12.57 2.38 6.73
C GLU A 124 -12.19 1.57 5.49
N SER A 125 -12.60 0.32 5.48
CA SER A 125 -12.39 -0.57 4.33
C SER A 125 -13.49 -1.62 4.27
N VAL A 126 -13.77 -2.11 3.07
CA VAL A 126 -14.64 -3.27 2.88
C VAL A 126 -14.10 -4.14 1.75
N TYR A 127 -14.14 -5.44 1.97
CA TYR A 127 -13.74 -6.47 1.02
C TYR A 127 -14.91 -7.43 0.84
N GLY A 128 -15.40 -7.57 -0.36
CA GLY A 128 -16.51 -8.49 -0.69
C GLY A 128 -16.02 -9.64 -1.56
N ASN A 129 -16.10 -10.88 -1.07
CA ASN A 129 -15.69 -12.08 -1.81
C ASN A 129 -14.26 -12.00 -2.35
N MET A 130 -13.32 -11.53 -1.53
CA MET A 130 -11.92 -11.32 -1.90
C MET A 130 -10.96 -12.13 -1.02
N PRO A 131 -9.75 -12.41 -1.51
CA PRO A 131 -8.66 -12.77 -0.60
C PRO A 131 -8.32 -11.58 0.32
N LYS A 132 -7.53 -11.80 1.36
CA LYS A 132 -6.91 -10.70 2.09
C LYS A 132 -6.12 -9.82 1.13
N PHE A 133 -6.33 -8.50 1.19
CA PHE A 133 -5.79 -7.58 0.23
C PHE A 133 -5.54 -6.20 0.84
N GLY A 134 -4.47 -5.51 0.41
CA GLY A 134 -4.17 -4.16 0.84
C GLY A 134 -4.10 -4.01 2.36
N LEU A 135 -4.92 -3.14 2.95
CA LEU A 135 -4.93 -2.87 4.38
C LEU A 135 -5.24 -4.12 5.23
N ALA A 136 -6.05 -5.07 4.71
CA ALA A 136 -6.33 -6.32 5.41
C ALA A 136 -5.12 -7.27 5.52
N MET A 137 -4.07 -7.04 4.75
CA MET A 137 -2.79 -7.74 4.89
C MET A 137 -1.88 -7.07 5.94
N ALA A 138 -2.08 -5.78 6.20
CA ALA A 138 -1.32 -4.99 7.16
C ALA A 138 -1.89 -5.07 8.58
N GLY A 139 -3.17 -5.48 8.72
CA GLY A 139 -3.88 -5.53 9.99
C GLY A 139 -4.71 -6.79 10.14
N GLU A 140 -5.66 -6.74 11.06
CA GLU A 140 -6.61 -7.81 11.30
C GLU A 140 -7.72 -7.80 10.25
N HIS A 141 -8.07 -8.97 9.70
CA HIS A 141 -9.14 -9.16 8.75
C HIS A 141 -10.37 -9.72 9.45
N GLN A 142 -11.42 -8.91 9.58
CA GLN A 142 -12.61 -9.20 10.38
C GLN A 142 -13.89 -9.17 9.53
N PRO A 143 -14.96 -9.92 9.91
CA PRO A 143 -16.26 -9.80 9.26
C PRO A 143 -16.83 -8.37 9.36
N ALA A 144 -17.33 -7.82 8.25
CA ALA A 144 -17.96 -6.49 8.17
C ALA A 144 -19.48 -6.63 8.32
N VAL A 145 -19.92 -7.10 9.48
CA VAL A 145 -21.32 -7.36 9.83
C VAL A 145 -21.71 -6.65 11.14
N GLY A 146 -22.99 -6.49 11.39
CA GLY A 146 -23.50 -5.88 12.61
C GLY A 146 -22.96 -4.46 12.85
N SER A 147 -22.21 -4.26 13.92
CA SER A 147 -21.60 -2.97 14.26
C SER A 147 -20.55 -2.48 13.24
N LYS A 148 -20.12 -3.31 12.28
CA LYS A 148 -19.16 -2.97 11.22
C LYS A 148 -19.79 -2.99 9.82
N GLU A 149 -21.10 -3.06 9.72
CA GLU A 149 -21.81 -3.24 8.44
C GLU A 149 -21.66 -2.05 7.50
N THR A 150 -21.83 -0.83 8.01
CA THR A 150 -21.75 0.40 7.21
C THR A 150 -20.40 1.10 7.34
N ALA A 151 -20.02 1.91 6.35
CA ALA A 151 -18.82 2.75 6.41
C ALA A 151 -18.83 3.67 7.64
N SER A 152 -20.00 4.27 7.97
CA SER A 152 -20.17 5.11 9.15
C SER A 152 -19.88 4.34 10.44
N ARG A 153 -20.44 3.12 10.57
CA ARG A 153 -20.21 2.28 11.75
C ARG A 153 -18.73 1.86 11.88
N ARG A 154 -18.06 1.54 10.78
CA ARG A 154 -16.62 1.25 10.79
C ARG A 154 -15.76 2.44 11.19
N LEU A 155 -16.26 3.68 10.98
CA LEU A 155 -15.64 4.92 11.47
C LEU A 155 -16.11 5.30 12.89
N GLY A 156 -16.76 4.38 13.63
CA GLY A 156 -17.25 4.66 14.98
C GLY A 156 -18.42 5.62 15.05
N ARG A 157 -19.15 5.83 13.93
CA ARG A 157 -20.32 6.70 13.83
C ARG A 157 -21.60 5.88 13.76
N SER A 158 -22.75 6.51 14.01
CA SER A 158 -24.06 5.90 13.73
C SER A 158 -24.34 5.88 12.23
N GLY A 159 -25.09 4.90 11.77
CA GLY A 159 -25.53 4.81 10.37
C GLY A 159 -26.21 3.48 10.08
N GLU A 160 -27.29 3.54 9.33
CA GLU A 160 -28.02 2.35 8.85
C GLU A 160 -27.66 2.09 7.38
N PRO A 161 -27.66 0.81 6.94
CA PRO A 161 -27.42 0.49 5.53
C PRO A 161 -28.59 1.00 4.68
N SER A 162 -28.27 1.60 3.52
CA SER A 162 -29.27 2.08 2.56
C SER A 162 -30.06 0.91 1.93
N VAL A 163 -29.45 -0.24 1.86
CA VAL A 163 -30.04 -1.51 1.42
C VAL A 163 -29.50 -2.64 2.30
N PRO A 164 -30.29 -3.70 2.54
CA PRO A 164 -29.80 -4.86 3.29
C PRO A 164 -28.54 -5.45 2.66
N SER A 165 -27.55 -5.73 3.47
CA SER A 165 -26.35 -6.42 3.03
C SER A 165 -26.62 -7.93 2.91
N TYR A 166 -25.92 -8.59 2.00
CA TYR A 166 -25.92 -10.06 2.00
C TYR A 166 -25.19 -10.60 3.22
N GLU A 167 -25.66 -11.74 3.73
CA GLU A 167 -25.04 -12.40 4.90
C GLU A 167 -23.71 -13.06 4.53
N ASN A 168 -22.81 -13.11 5.49
CA ASN A 168 -21.60 -13.92 5.35
C ASN A 168 -21.98 -15.40 5.50
N PRO A 169 -21.35 -16.30 4.73
CA PRO A 169 -21.50 -17.75 4.93
C PRO A 169 -21.13 -18.12 6.37
N LYS A 170 -21.88 -19.10 6.91
CA LYS A 170 -21.60 -19.69 8.24
C LYS A 170 -20.38 -20.58 8.19
#